data_e4d5477a7b28d628e2f84cfbc3145c89
#
_entry.id   e4d5477a7b28d628e2f84cfbc3145c89
#
_cell.length_a   1.000
_cell.length_b   1.000
_cell.length_c   1.000
_cell.angle_alpha   90.00
_cell.angle_beta   90.00
_cell.angle_gamma   90.00
#
_symmetry.space_group_name_H-M   'P 1'
#
loop_
_entity.id
_entity.type
_entity.pdbx_description
1 polymer ?
#
loop_
_entity_poly.entity_id
_entity_poly.type
_entity_poly.pdbx_seq_one_letter_code
_entity_poly.pdbx_strand_id
1 'polypeptide(L)'
;MARREFETLTPQMFYILLALYDPLCGLEIMEKVNEMSEGDIKVGAGTLYALLPRFENEGYIKLVKEENKRKIYLITNNGKRKLESEKERMQKQIILFMKKDYEDEI
;
A
#
# COMPACT_ATOMS: atom_id res chain seq x y z
N MET A 1 1.03 -11.46 -23.29
CA MET A 1 0.22 -10.29 -22.97
C MET A 1 0.50 -9.81 -21.56
N ALA A 2 0.67 -8.53 -21.42
CA ALA A 2 0.97 -7.96 -20.11
C ALA A 2 -0.28 -8.01 -19.23
N ARG A 3 -0.07 -8.34 -17.97
CA ARG A 3 -1.15 -8.29 -17.00
C ARG A 3 -1.32 -6.88 -16.47
N ARG A 4 -2.54 -6.56 -16.17
CA ARG A 4 -2.91 -5.23 -15.70
C ARG A 4 -3.20 -5.27 -14.21
N GLU A 5 -2.27 -5.83 -13.46
CA GLU A 5 -2.43 -5.92 -12.01
C GLU A 5 -2.11 -4.57 -11.39
N PHE A 6 -2.98 -4.07 -10.56
CA PHE A 6 -2.71 -2.88 -9.76
C PHE A 6 -2.07 -1.74 -10.54
N GLU A 7 -2.73 -1.30 -11.62
CA GLU A 7 -2.25 -0.11 -12.33
C GLU A 7 -2.06 1.05 -11.37
N THR A 8 -3.01 1.20 -10.47
CA THR A 8 -2.91 2.18 -9.39
C THR A 8 -3.26 1.46 -8.09
N LEU A 9 -2.77 2.00 -7.00
CA LEU A 9 -3.09 1.45 -5.69
C LEU A 9 -4.23 2.25 -5.06
N THR A 10 -5.16 1.56 -4.45
CA THR A 10 -6.16 2.23 -3.61
C THR A 10 -5.45 2.75 -2.36
N PRO A 11 -6.05 3.68 -1.61
CA PRO A 11 -5.45 4.11 -0.35
C PRO A 11 -5.17 2.95 0.60
N GLN A 12 -6.08 1.98 0.69
CA GLN A 12 -5.85 0.82 1.56
C GLN A 12 -4.60 0.05 1.13
N MET A 13 -4.47 -0.20 -0.16
CA MET A 13 -3.30 -0.92 -0.69
C MET A 13 -2.00 -0.17 -0.41
N PHE A 14 -2.02 1.14 -0.62
CA PHE A 14 -0.86 1.98 -0.39
C PHE A 14 -0.40 1.87 1.06
N TYR A 15 -1.34 2.03 2.00
CA TYR A 15 -1.00 1.97 3.42
C TYR A 15 -0.53 0.58 3.86
N ILE A 16 -1.10 -0.48 3.29
CA ILE A 16 -0.64 -1.84 3.62
C ILE A 16 0.81 -2.02 3.22
N LEU A 17 1.15 -1.64 1.99
CA LEU A 17 2.52 -1.78 1.52
C LEU A 17 3.48 -0.90 2.32
N LEU A 18 3.03 0.31 2.67
CA LEU A 18 3.85 1.21 3.46
C LEU A 18 4.10 0.65 4.86
N ALA A 19 3.08 0.04 5.46
CA ALA A 19 3.23 -0.59 6.78
C ALA A 19 4.28 -1.70 6.75
N LEU A 20 4.42 -2.37 5.62
CA LEU A 20 5.29 -3.53 5.49
C LEU A 20 6.75 -3.18 5.23
N TYR A 21 7.12 -1.93 5.42
CA TYR A 21 8.54 -1.62 5.58
C TYR A 21 9.08 -2.33 6.81
N ASP A 22 8.22 -2.67 7.77
CA ASP A 22 8.56 -3.49 8.92
C ASP A 22 7.95 -4.87 8.77
N PRO A 23 8.60 -5.91 9.31
CA PRO A 23 8.02 -7.27 9.24
C PRO A 23 6.82 -7.35 10.18
N LEU A 24 5.63 -7.65 9.62
CA LEU A 24 4.39 -7.64 10.38
C LEU A 24 3.50 -8.80 9.99
N CYS A 25 2.73 -9.31 10.96
CA CYS A 25 1.65 -10.25 10.68
C CYS A 25 0.37 -9.47 10.36
N GLY A 26 -0.68 -10.20 9.93
CA GLY A 26 -1.92 -9.56 9.48
C GLY A 26 -2.53 -8.62 10.49
N LEU A 27 -2.62 -9.06 11.75
CA LEU A 27 -3.21 -8.20 12.79
C LEU A 27 -2.39 -6.92 12.96
N GLU A 28 -1.08 -7.06 12.96
CA GLU A 28 -0.18 -5.90 13.12
C GLU A 28 -0.29 -4.95 11.93
N ILE A 29 -0.49 -5.49 10.73
CA ILE A 29 -0.70 -4.64 9.55
C ILE A 29 -1.95 -3.78 9.73
N MET A 30 -3.05 -4.40 10.16
CA MET A 30 -4.30 -3.67 10.35
C MET A 30 -4.15 -2.55 11.38
N GLU A 31 -3.47 -2.86 12.48
CA GLU A 31 -3.23 -1.86 13.52
C GLU A 31 -2.35 -0.72 13.01
N LYS A 32 -1.30 -1.08 12.27
CA LYS A 32 -0.35 -0.10 11.75
C LYS A 32 -1.02 0.84 10.75
N VAL A 33 -1.85 0.31 9.87
CA VAL A 33 -2.56 1.12 8.89
C VAL A 33 -3.47 2.12 9.59
N ASN A 34 -4.19 1.66 10.60
CA ASN A 34 -5.08 2.55 11.36
C ASN A 34 -4.27 3.66 12.04
N GLU A 35 -3.14 3.30 12.62
CA GLU A 35 -2.28 4.26 13.32
C GLU A 35 -1.68 5.28 12.35
N MET A 36 -1.07 4.80 11.26
CA MET A 36 -0.42 5.69 10.29
C MET A 36 -1.39 6.66 9.64
N SER A 37 -2.62 6.23 9.41
CA SER A 37 -3.61 7.08 8.77
C SER A 37 -4.42 7.90 9.79
N GLU A 38 -4.10 7.79 11.07
CA GLU A 38 -4.82 8.47 12.15
C GLU A 38 -6.31 8.15 12.08
N GLY A 39 -6.61 6.89 11.77
CA GLY A 39 -7.97 6.41 11.73
C GLY A 39 -8.72 6.64 10.44
N ASP A 40 -8.13 7.36 9.48
CA ASP A 40 -8.79 7.63 8.21
C ASP A 40 -8.96 6.39 7.36
N ILE A 41 -8.00 5.48 7.42
CA ILE A 41 -8.02 4.27 6.60
C ILE A 41 -8.08 3.06 7.53
N LYS A 42 -9.10 2.25 7.33
CA LYS A 42 -9.25 1.00 8.06
C LYS A 42 -9.29 -0.14 7.08
N VAL A 43 -8.56 -1.19 7.41
CA VAL A 43 -8.52 -2.38 6.57
C VAL A 43 -9.10 -3.52 7.38
N GLY A 44 -10.20 -4.10 6.89
CA GLY A 44 -10.79 -5.25 7.53
C GLY A 44 -10.03 -6.52 7.19
N ALA A 45 -10.24 -7.56 8.00
CA ALA A 45 -9.53 -8.82 7.81
C ALA A 45 -9.81 -9.43 6.44
N GLY A 46 -11.07 -9.38 6.00
CA GLY A 46 -11.43 -9.95 4.69
C GLY A 46 -10.66 -9.30 3.55
N THR A 47 -10.60 -7.97 3.57
CA THR A 47 -9.88 -7.22 2.54
C THR A 47 -8.38 -7.53 2.61
N LEU A 48 -7.81 -7.51 3.82
CA LEU A 48 -6.39 -7.75 3.98
C LEU A 48 -5.99 -9.14 3.49
N TYR A 49 -6.71 -10.17 3.93
CA TYR A 49 -6.34 -11.53 3.58
C TYR A 49 -6.65 -11.88 2.13
N ALA A 50 -7.45 -11.06 1.45
CA ALA A 50 -7.61 -11.16 0.01
C ALA A 50 -6.45 -10.50 -0.74
N LEU A 51 -5.91 -9.40 -0.19
CA LEU A 51 -4.84 -8.65 -0.85
C LEU A 51 -3.45 -9.27 -0.67
N LEU A 52 -3.17 -9.88 0.47
CA LEU A 52 -1.83 -10.39 0.74
C LEU A 52 -1.35 -11.39 -0.32
N PRO A 53 -2.15 -12.40 -0.70
CA PRO A 53 -1.69 -13.32 -1.76
C PRO A 53 -1.47 -12.62 -3.09
N ARG A 54 -2.28 -11.62 -3.40
CA ARG A 54 -2.12 -10.88 -4.65
C ARG A 54 -0.83 -10.07 -4.64
N PHE A 55 -0.51 -9.44 -3.52
CA PHE A 55 0.74 -8.70 -3.38
C PHE A 55 1.94 -9.63 -3.47
N GLU A 56 1.84 -10.82 -2.88
CA GLU A 56 2.91 -11.81 -3.02
C GLU A 56 3.09 -12.22 -4.48
N ASN A 57 1.98 -12.44 -5.17
CA ASN A 57 2.01 -12.87 -6.56
C ASN A 57 2.63 -11.80 -7.45
N GLU A 58 2.41 -10.53 -7.13
CA GLU A 58 3.03 -9.43 -7.88
C GLU A 58 4.48 -9.19 -7.46
N GLY A 59 4.96 -9.87 -6.46
CA GLY A 59 6.32 -9.69 -5.98
C GLY A 59 6.53 -8.46 -5.13
N TYR A 60 5.45 -7.86 -4.63
CA TYR A 60 5.54 -6.65 -3.81
C TYR A 60 5.89 -6.95 -2.37
N ILE A 61 5.50 -8.12 -1.88
CA ILE A 61 5.80 -8.53 -0.50
C ILE A 61 6.28 -9.97 -0.51
N LYS A 62 6.94 -10.37 0.57
CA LYS A 62 7.38 -11.74 0.73
C LYS A 62 7.11 -12.20 2.15
N LEU A 63 6.87 -13.49 2.29
CA LEU A 63 6.77 -14.14 3.59
C LEU A 63 8.17 -14.32 4.13
N VAL A 64 8.47 -13.75 5.30
CA VAL A 64 9.80 -13.86 5.88
C VAL A 64 9.88 -14.93 6.95
N LYS A 65 8.78 -15.22 7.62
CA LYS A 65 8.72 -16.34 8.55
C LYS A 65 7.29 -16.63 8.96
N GLU A 66 7.10 -17.79 9.53
CA GLU A 66 5.82 -18.19 10.10
C GLU A 66 6.07 -18.59 11.53
N GLU A 67 5.33 -18.01 12.47
CA GLU A 67 5.57 -18.17 13.89
C GLU A 67 4.23 -18.24 14.61
N ASN A 68 4.00 -19.32 15.37
CA ASN A 68 2.74 -19.51 16.09
C ASN A 68 1.54 -19.38 15.15
N LYS A 69 1.64 -19.98 13.97
CA LYS A 69 0.61 -19.95 12.94
C LYS A 69 0.35 -18.55 12.37
N ARG A 70 1.24 -17.62 12.63
CA ARG A 70 1.15 -16.26 12.08
C ARG A 70 2.18 -16.11 10.97
N LYS A 71 1.73 -15.65 9.83
CA LYS A 71 2.62 -15.36 8.71
C LYS A 71 3.09 -13.92 8.80
N ILE A 72 4.39 -13.73 8.72
CA ILE A 72 5.00 -12.41 8.82
C ILE A 72 5.54 -12.03 7.46
N TYR A 73 5.11 -10.86 6.99
CA TYR A 73 5.42 -10.36 5.66
C TYR A 73 6.30 -9.13 5.72
N LEU A 74 7.01 -8.87 4.65
CA LEU A 74 7.88 -7.71 4.52
C LEU A 74 7.79 -7.22 3.07
N ILE A 75 7.86 -5.92 2.88
CA ILE A 75 7.86 -5.36 1.53
C ILE A 75 9.17 -5.73 0.82
N THR A 76 9.09 -5.92 -0.49
CA THR A 76 10.27 -6.20 -1.31
C THR A 76 10.73 -4.91 -1.98
N ASN A 77 11.91 -4.96 -2.62
CA ASN A 77 12.36 -3.82 -3.43
C ASN A 77 11.35 -3.50 -4.53
N ASN A 78 10.72 -4.54 -5.09
CA ASN A 78 9.70 -4.35 -6.11
C ASN A 78 8.49 -3.60 -5.55
N GLY A 79 8.08 -3.94 -4.32
CA GLY A 79 7.00 -3.23 -3.65
C GLY A 79 7.34 -1.78 -3.38
N LYS A 80 8.60 -1.52 -3.00
CA LYS A 80 9.04 -0.14 -2.77
C LYS A 80 9.02 0.67 -4.06
N ARG A 81 9.43 0.04 -5.18
CA ARG A 81 9.35 0.70 -6.48
C ARG A 81 7.91 1.02 -6.85
N LYS A 82 6.99 0.12 -6.52
CA LYS A 82 5.57 0.38 -6.79
C LYS A 82 5.09 1.59 -5.99
N LEU A 83 5.48 1.69 -4.72
CA LEU A 83 5.12 2.86 -3.90
C LEU A 83 5.71 4.14 -4.47
N GLU A 84 6.95 4.07 -4.94
CA GLU A 84 7.61 5.22 -5.53
C GLU A 84 6.85 5.70 -6.77
N SER A 85 6.43 4.77 -7.62
CA SER A 85 5.66 5.06 -8.81
C SER A 85 4.33 5.74 -8.46
N GLU A 86 3.66 5.24 -7.43
CA GLU A 86 2.41 5.82 -6.97
C GLU A 86 2.61 7.22 -6.40
N LYS A 87 3.70 7.42 -5.67
CA LYS A 87 4.04 8.73 -5.13
C LYS A 87 4.17 9.75 -6.26
N GLU A 88 4.88 9.38 -7.33
CA GLU A 88 5.07 10.28 -8.46
C GLU A 88 3.76 10.65 -9.12
N ARG A 89 2.87 9.67 -9.25
CA ARG A 89 1.55 9.91 -9.83
C ARG A 89 0.73 10.86 -8.96
N MET A 90 0.78 10.65 -7.64
CA MET A 90 0.05 11.49 -6.70
C MET A 90 0.61 12.91 -6.68
N GLN A 91 1.91 13.05 -6.79
CA GLN A 91 2.54 14.38 -6.84
C GLN A 91 2.06 15.16 -8.06
N LYS A 92 1.96 14.49 -9.21
CA LYS A 92 1.44 15.15 -10.41
C LYS A 92 0.02 15.65 -10.20
N GLN A 93 -0.79 14.83 -9.55
CA GLN A 93 -2.18 15.21 -9.27
C GLN A 93 -2.25 16.43 -8.34
N ILE A 94 -1.40 16.43 -7.32
CA ILE A 94 -1.38 17.54 -6.36
C ILE A 94 -0.94 18.83 -7.06
N ILE A 95 0.12 18.74 -7.86
CA ILE A 95 0.62 19.92 -8.57
C ILE A 95 -0.44 20.46 -9.52
N LEU A 96 -1.12 19.57 -10.23
CA LEU A 96 -2.17 19.99 -11.15
C LEU A 96 -3.31 20.69 -10.42
N PHE A 97 -3.72 20.12 -9.30
CA PHE A 97 -4.78 20.72 -8.49
C PHE A 97 -4.37 22.13 -7.99
N MET A 98 -3.14 22.25 -7.52
CA MET A 98 -2.65 23.52 -7.01
C MET A 98 -2.59 24.58 -8.12
N LYS A 99 -2.23 24.17 -9.34
CA LYS A 99 -2.23 25.07 -10.48
C LYS A 99 -3.64 25.55 -10.79
N LYS A 100 -4.61 24.65 -10.80
CA LYS A 100 -5.99 25.00 -11.08
C LYS A 100 -6.54 25.94 -10.04
N ASP A 101 -6.25 25.67 -8.78
CA ASP A 101 -6.70 26.51 -7.69
C ASP A 101 -6.14 27.91 -7.81
N TYR A 102 -4.86 28.02 -8.16
CA TYR A 102 -4.21 29.31 -8.34
C TYR A 102 -4.82 30.06 -9.53
N GLU A 103 -5.06 29.38 -10.64
CA GLU A 103 -5.66 30.00 -11.83
C GLU A 103 -7.05 30.54 -11.56
N ASP A 104 -7.82 29.85 -10.75
CA ASP A 104 -9.18 30.25 -10.42
C ASP A 104 -9.21 31.52 -9.57
N GLU A 105 -8.14 31.80 -8.86
CA GLU A 105 -8.06 33.00 -8.02
C GLU A 105 -7.71 34.25 -8.82
N ILE A 106 -7.17 34.07 -10.00
CA ILE A 106 -6.80 35.15 -10.87
C ILE A 106 -7.97 35.59 -11.73
#